data_cc6b8dbee6cbbb195b250c15964d24af
#
_entry.id   cc6b8dbee6cbbb195b250c15964d24af
#
_cell.length_a   1.000
_cell.length_b   1.000
_cell.length_c   1.000
_cell.angle_alpha   90.00
_cell.angle_beta   90.00
_cell.angle_gamma   90.00
#
_symmetry.space_group_name_H-M   'P 1'
#
loop_
_entity.id
_entity.type
_entity.pdbx_description
1 polymer ?
#
loop_
_entity_poly.entity_id
_entity_poly.type
_entity_poly.pdbx_seq_one_letter_code
_entity_poly.pdbx_strand_id
1 'polypeptide(L)'
;MKHLKKAVAVSLTALAAAGMIAGCGGEKKASAPSSQPAAQTVKINFPTAGASGALYAVGAAITNMWNNNVPGVQAASQASAGGIANLNMVSDGEAQVSIAISSNVYQCLNGTDSFKDHPYKDLKVIAGLYMNPNQVVVTAKSGIQTLADVKGKRFAVASAGSSVYNESNAHFTAAGLKFPDDIQAEYITFTDAADMLQNGSIDGAWIMSGAPASAVTQALTGGARLVDIDDQLVKELKAKYPWYASYTIKAGTYPNQNRDVRTTAVKMVMFTRGDMPEDVVYNLTKALWEHIDELGQAQKNLKGLKPEDAVKDIAGVPLHPGAEKYYREIGVLK
;
A
#
# COMPACT_ATOMS: atom_id res chain seq x y z
N MET A 1 -25.03 41.01 -32.63
CA MET A 1 -25.76 42.19 -32.11
C MET A 1 -25.31 42.45 -30.70
N LYS A 2 -24.60 43.59 -30.54
CA LYS A 2 -24.59 44.60 -29.47
C LYS A 2 -24.37 44.17 -28.03
N HIS A 3 -23.14 44.39 -27.58
CA HIS A 3 -22.70 45.28 -26.48
C HIS A 3 -23.53 45.33 -25.18
N LEU A 4 -22.89 45.07 -24.04
CA LEU A 4 -22.80 46.15 -23.02
C LEU A 4 -21.62 45.90 -22.03
N LYS A 5 -20.63 46.80 -22.12
CA LYS A 5 -19.61 47.05 -21.07
C LYS A 5 -20.26 47.91 -20.01
N LYS A 6 -19.99 47.65 -18.72
CA LYS A 6 -20.03 48.70 -17.68
C LYS A 6 -18.82 48.51 -16.73
N ALA A 7 -17.93 49.45 -16.85
CA ALA A 7 -16.91 49.79 -15.87
C ALA A 7 -17.54 50.69 -14.81
N VAL A 8 -17.13 50.54 -13.54
CA VAL A 8 -17.28 51.59 -12.53
C VAL A 8 -15.97 51.72 -11.80
N ALA A 9 -15.49 52.94 -11.79
CA ALA A 9 -14.19 53.40 -11.25
C ALA A 9 -14.35 53.96 -9.83
N VAL A 10 -13.29 53.79 -9.04
CA VAL A 10 -12.58 54.73 -8.14
C VAL A 10 -13.39 55.53 -7.11
N SER A 11 -12.95 55.43 -5.85
CA SER A 11 -12.79 56.59 -4.99
C SER A 11 -11.73 56.32 -3.90
N LEU A 12 -10.56 56.99 -4.03
CA LEU A 12 -9.59 57.28 -2.99
C LEU A 12 -10.19 58.35 -2.07
N THR A 13 -10.02 58.19 -0.75
CA THR A 13 -10.05 59.29 0.19
C THR A 13 -8.99 59.09 1.26
N ALA A 14 -7.93 59.90 1.18
CA ALA A 14 -6.95 60.10 2.21
C ALA A 14 -7.47 61.16 3.21
N LEU A 15 -7.30 60.90 4.50
CA LEU A 15 -7.35 61.96 5.51
C LEU A 15 -6.22 61.75 6.51
N ALA A 16 -5.27 62.65 6.47
CA ALA A 16 -4.22 62.84 7.47
C ALA A 16 -4.76 63.74 8.59
N ALA A 17 -4.53 63.38 9.83
CA ALA A 17 -4.59 64.35 10.95
C ALA A 17 -3.47 63.99 11.94
N ALA A 18 -2.54 64.92 12.07
CA ALA A 18 -1.48 64.94 13.05
C ALA A 18 -2.00 65.40 14.42
N GLY A 19 -1.53 64.77 15.48
CA GLY A 19 -1.73 65.19 16.87
C GLY A 19 -0.51 64.80 17.68
N MET A 20 0.42 65.76 17.89
CA MET A 20 1.51 65.64 18.86
C MET A 20 0.95 65.82 20.27
N ILE A 21 1.25 64.94 21.20
CA ILE A 21 1.32 65.22 22.61
C ILE A 21 2.55 64.48 23.17
N ALA A 22 3.53 65.30 23.69
CA ALA A 22 4.68 64.82 24.40
C ALA A 22 4.30 64.42 25.83
N GLY A 23 4.79 63.26 26.26
CA GLY A 23 4.70 62.79 27.64
C GLY A 23 5.87 61.86 27.96
N CYS A 24 6.86 62.35 28.67
CA CYS A 24 8.00 61.64 29.25
C CYS A 24 7.52 60.57 30.26
N GLY A 25 8.10 59.36 30.20
CA GLY A 25 8.02 58.41 31.32
C GLY A 25 8.39 56.99 30.96
N GLY A 26 9.61 56.54 31.28
CA GLY A 26 9.95 55.18 31.66
C GLY A 26 10.10 54.14 30.54
N GLU A 27 11.29 53.95 30.03
CA GLU A 27 11.69 52.79 29.20
C GLU A 27 11.59 51.48 30.00
N LYS A 28 10.51 50.76 29.85
CA LYS A 28 10.52 49.31 29.98
C LYS A 28 10.72 48.73 28.58
N LYS A 29 11.93 48.21 28.31
CA LYS A 29 12.18 47.36 27.14
C LYS A 29 11.17 46.22 27.15
N ALA A 30 10.13 46.36 26.35
CA ALA A 30 9.31 45.24 25.97
C ALA A 30 10.16 44.33 25.08
N SER A 31 10.51 43.16 25.59
CA SER A 31 11.11 42.09 24.82
C SER A 31 10.15 41.79 23.65
N ALA A 32 10.58 41.99 22.43
CA ALA A 32 9.86 41.56 21.25
C ALA A 32 9.61 40.04 21.38
N PRO A 33 8.40 39.55 21.10
CA PRO A 33 8.19 38.09 21.03
C PRO A 33 9.12 37.57 19.96
N SER A 34 10.00 36.64 20.33
CA SER A 34 10.82 35.88 19.39
C SER A 34 9.82 35.13 18.47
N SER A 35 9.67 35.61 17.25
CA SER A 35 9.01 34.86 16.21
C SER A 35 9.83 33.59 15.96
N GLN A 36 9.52 32.50 16.65
CA GLN A 36 9.94 31.19 16.19
C GLN A 36 9.46 31.07 14.75
N PRO A 37 10.33 30.65 13.82
CA PRO A 37 9.90 30.34 12.46
C PRO A 37 8.75 29.35 12.57
N ALA A 38 7.62 29.66 11.97
CA ALA A 38 6.51 28.69 11.86
C ALA A 38 7.09 27.41 11.28
N ALA A 39 7.01 26.31 12.01
CA ALA A 39 7.49 25.01 11.55
C ALA A 39 6.84 24.72 10.19
N GLN A 40 7.69 24.53 9.17
CA GLN A 40 7.22 24.36 7.80
C GLN A 40 6.39 23.07 7.75
N THR A 41 5.10 23.18 7.41
CA THR A 41 4.20 22.03 7.34
C THR A 41 4.61 21.11 6.19
N VAL A 42 4.91 19.86 6.51
CA VAL A 42 5.24 18.84 5.52
C VAL A 42 3.93 18.23 4.99
N LYS A 43 3.70 18.40 3.71
CA LYS A 43 2.55 17.78 3.02
C LYS A 43 2.92 16.38 2.56
N ILE A 44 2.07 15.40 2.87
CA ILE A 44 2.25 14.01 2.46
C ILE A 44 1.05 13.59 1.60
N ASN A 45 1.30 13.42 0.32
CA ASN A 45 0.39 12.75 -0.58
C ASN A 45 0.63 11.24 -0.51
N PHE A 46 -0.42 10.47 -0.21
CA PHE A 46 -0.36 9.04 0.05
C PHE A 46 -1.27 8.28 -0.92
N PRO A 47 -0.83 7.99 -2.17
CA PRO A 47 -1.58 7.16 -3.10
C PRO A 47 -1.66 5.72 -2.59
N THR A 48 -2.78 5.04 -2.86
CA THR A 48 -3.09 3.72 -2.32
C THR A 48 -3.51 2.73 -3.39
N ALA A 49 -4.81 2.60 -3.62
CA ALA A 49 -5.44 1.76 -4.64
C ALA A 49 -6.84 2.29 -4.95
N GLY A 50 -7.66 1.52 -5.66
CA GLY A 50 -9.06 1.88 -5.88
C GLY A 50 -9.80 2.13 -4.56
N ALA A 51 -10.69 3.12 -4.54
CA ALA A 51 -11.36 3.60 -3.32
C ALA A 51 -12.18 2.53 -2.58
N SER A 52 -12.63 1.48 -3.27
CA SER A 52 -13.32 0.32 -2.66
C SER A 52 -12.36 -0.74 -2.09
N GLY A 53 -11.04 -0.59 -2.29
CA GLY A 53 -10.04 -1.57 -1.89
C GLY A 53 -9.60 -1.40 -0.43
N ALA A 54 -9.18 -2.51 0.20
CA ALA A 54 -8.67 -2.52 1.57
C ALA A 54 -7.46 -1.58 1.76
N LEU A 55 -6.60 -1.46 0.74
CA LEU A 55 -5.42 -0.60 0.81
C LEU A 55 -5.79 0.89 0.93
N TYR A 56 -6.88 1.33 0.27
CA TYR A 56 -7.37 2.71 0.41
C TYR A 56 -7.80 2.99 1.86
N ALA A 57 -8.56 2.09 2.45
CA ALA A 57 -9.01 2.22 3.85
C ALA A 57 -7.83 2.21 4.85
N VAL A 58 -6.81 1.38 4.60
CA VAL A 58 -5.56 1.36 5.38
C VAL A 58 -4.83 2.69 5.27
N GLY A 59 -4.64 3.22 4.05
CA GLY A 59 -3.98 4.50 3.85
C GLY A 59 -4.73 5.67 4.47
N ALA A 60 -6.06 5.68 4.39
CA ALA A 60 -6.90 6.69 5.03
C ALA A 60 -6.77 6.65 6.56
N ALA A 61 -6.73 5.46 7.17
CA ALA A 61 -6.54 5.32 8.61
C ALA A 61 -5.15 5.82 9.04
N ILE A 62 -4.09 5.47 8.30
CA ILE A 62 -2.72 5.89 8.60
C ILE A 62 -2.56 7.41 8.45
N THR A 63 -3.04 8.00 7.37
CA THR A 63 -2.93 9.46 7.15
C THR A 63 -3.71 10.25 8.18
N ASN A 64 -4.89 9.76 8.58
CA ASN A 64 -5.66 10.39 9.66
C ASN A 64 -4.93 10.29 11.02
N MET A 65 -4.36 9.14 11.34
CA MET A 65 -3.55 8.96 12.54
C MET A 65 -2.34 9.91 12.55
N TRP A 66 -1.61 10.05 11.42
CA TRP A 66 -0.48 11.01 11.33
C TRP A 66 -0.91 12.45 11.51
N ASN A 67 -2.02 12.87 10.90
CA ASN A 67 -2.55 14.23 11.07
C ASN A 67 -2.88 14.57 12.52
N ASN A 68 -3.29 13.57 13.30
CA ASN A 68 -3.67 13.77 14.70
C ASN A 68 -2.45 13.72 15.66
N ASN A 69 -1.39 12.97 15.30
CA ASN A 69 -0.33 12.63 16.24
C ASN A 69 1.07 13.10 15.83
N VAL A 70 1.26 13.62 14.59
CA VAL A 70 2.55 14.09 14.13
C VAL A 70 2.49 15.61 13.87
N PRO A 71 2.98 16.45 14.79
CA PRO A 71 2.97 17.90 14.61
C PRO A 71 3.72 18.32 13.33
N GLY A 72 3.17 19.28 12.60
CA GLY A 72 3.77 19.79 11.36
C GLY A 72 3.61 18.89 10.13
N VAL A 73 2.85 17.81 10.22
CA VAL A 73 2.49 16.94 9.09
C VAL A 73 1.04 17.18 8.66
N GLN A 74 0.83 17.23 7.36
CA GLN A 74 -0.49 17.22 6.72
C GLN A 74 -0.52 16.12 5.66
N ALA A 75 -1.11 14.99 6.00
CA ALA A 75 -1.18 13.82 5.15
C ALA A 75 -2.58 13.63 4.53
N ALA A 76 -2.62 13.24 3.26
CA ALA A 76 -3.85 12.94 2.55
C ALA A 76 -3.72 11.64 1.76
N SER A 77 -4.63 10.70 2.01
CA SER A 77 -4.77 9.49 1.22
C SER A 77 -5.52 9.78 -0.07
N GLN A 78 -5.09 9.17 -1.17
CA GLN A 78 -5.79 9.25 -2.45
C GLN A 78 -5.92 7.90 -3.14
N ALA A 79 -6.95 7.74 -3.98
CA ALA A 79 -7.08 6.58 -4.84
C ALA A 79 -6.01 6.59 -5.94
N SER A 80 -5.59 5.41 -6.37
CA SER A 80 -4.64 5.22 -7.46
C SER A 80 -4.90 3.90 -8.21
N ALA A 81 -4.09 3.64 -9.24
CA ALA A 81 -4.09 2.36 -9.95
C ALA A 81 -3.32 1.24 -9.21
N GLY A 82 -2.81 1.50 -7.98
CA GLY A 82 -2.13 0.50 -7.15
C GLY A 82 -0.60 0.57 -7.19
N GLY A 83 0.05 -0.47 -6.67
CA GLY A 83 1.46 -0.47 -6.28
C GLY A 83 2.46 0.02 -7.33
N ILE A 84 2.32 -0.36 -8.61
CA ILE A 84 3.21 0.11 -9.69
C ILE A 84 3.03 1.61 -9.91
N ALA A 85 1.79 2.09 -10.01
CA ALA A 85 1.51 3.52 -10.15
C ALA A 85 2.01 4.31 -8.94
N ASN A 86 1.85 3.77 -7.74
CA ASN A 86 2.32 4.39 -6.50
C ASN A 86 3.84 4.59 -6.48
N LEU A 87 4.58 3.57 -6.92
CA LEU A 87 6.04 3.63 -7.02
C LEU A 87 6.47 4.71 -8.02
N ASN A 88 5.82 4.81 -9.17
CA ASN A 88 6.08 5.87 -10.14
C ASN A 88 5.79 7.25 -9.54
N MET A 89 4.62 7.46 -8.91
CA MET A 89 4.28 8.73 -8.29
C MET A 89 5.27 9.16 -7.20
N VAL A 90 5.79 8.20 -6.41
CA VAL A 90 6.82 8.50 -5.41
C VAL A 90 8.16 8.80 -6.08
N SER A 91 8.58 8.03 -7.08
CA SER A 91 9.85 8.27 -7.80
C SER A 91 9.85 9.62 -8.52
N ASP A 92 8.71 10.04 -9.07
CA ASP A 92 8.54 11.30 -9.79
C ASP A 92 8.34 12.51 -8.85
N GLY A 93 8.24 12.27 -7.54
CA GLY A 93 8.04 13.32 -6.53
C GLY A 93 6.61 13.81 -6.37
N GLU A 94 5.66 13.21 -7.06
CA GLU A 94 4.23 13.52 -6.97
C GLU A 94 3.60 13.06 -5.65
N ALA A 95 4.20 12.04 -5.03
CA ALA A 95 3.83 11.54 -3.72
C ALA A 95 5.05 11.42 -2.80
N GLN A 96 4.84 11.49 -1.49
CA GLN A 96 5.89 11.43 -0.49
C GLN A 96 6.01 10.04 0.13
N VAL A 97 4.90 9.40 0.39
CA VAL A 97 4.83 8.06 0.99
C VAL A 97 3.78 7.24 0.27
N SER A 98 3.98 5.94 0.15
CA SER A 98 2.95 5.03 -0.34
C SER A 98 3.17 3.59 0.16
N ILE A 99 2.32 2.67 -0.29
CA ILE A 99 2.38 1.24 -0.01
C ILE A 99 2.32 0.47 -1.33
N ALA A 100 3.20 -0.53 -1.47
CA ALA A 100 3.17 -1.51 -2.55
C ALA A 100 3.57 -2.90 -2.02
N ILE A 101 3.41 -3.93 -2.82
CA ILE A 101 3.92 -5.26 -2.48
C ILE A 101 5.44 -5.32 -2.61
N SER A 102 6.08 -6.15 -1.79
CA SER A 102 7.54 -6.28 -1.72
C SER A 102 8.19 -6.62 -3.07
N SER A 103 7.52 -7.39 -3.93
CA SER A 103 7.98 -7.68 -5.29
C SER A 103 8.13 -6.40 -6.14
N ASN A 104 7.13 -5.53 -6.14
CA ASN A 104 7.20 -4.29 -6.91
C ASN A 104 8.24 -3.30 -6.35
N VAL A 105 8.36 -3.23 -5.01
CA VAL A 105 9.40 -2.39 -4.36
C VAL A 105 10.80 -2.87 -4.75
N TYR A 106 11.04 -4.19 -4.74
CA TYR A 106 12.28 -4.78 -5.21
C TYR A 106 12.54 -4.49 -6.70
N GLN A 107 11.53 -4.71 -7.55
CA GLN A 107 11.62 -4.49 -9.00
C GLN A 107 11.91 -3.02 -9.34
N CYS A 108 11.28 -2.09 -8.64
CA CYS A 108 11.51 -0.65 -8.79
C CYS A 108 12.95 -0.27 -8.43
N LEU A 109 13.45 -0.75 -7.29
CA LEU A 109 14.83 -0.49 -6.86
C LEU A 109 15.85 -1.09 -7.84
N ASN A 110 15.60 -2.30 -8.36
CA ASN A 110 16.55 -3.02 -9.19
C ASN A 110 16.39 -2.77 -10.70
N GLY A 111 15.30 -2.12 -11.13
CA GLY A 111 15.04 -1.84 -12.55
C GLY A 111 14.73 -3.12 -13.33
N THR A 112 13.79 -3.92 -12.83
CA THR A 112 13.34 -5.14 -13.49
C THR A 112 11.84 -5.11 -13.77
N ASP A 113 11.37 -5.98 -14.63
CA ASP A 113 9.96 -6.10 -15.02
C ASP A 113 9.33 -4.75 -15.41
N SER A 114 8.30 -4.32 -14.71
CA SER A 114 7.59 -3.06 -14.98
C SER A 114 8.45 -1.79 -14.82
N PHE A 115 9.63 -1.90 -14.20
CA PHE A 115 10.55 -0.78 -13.93
C PHE A 115 11.87 -0.88 -14.72
N LYS A 116 11.91 -1.73 -15.76
CA LYS A 116 13.11 -1.97 -16.56
C LYS A 116 13.71 -0.69 -17.12
N ASP A 117 12.88 0.24 -17.56
CA ASP A 117 13.31 1.50 -18.18
C ASP A 117 13.36 2.67 -17.20
N HIS A 118 12.84 2.50 -15.98
CA HIS A 118 12.70 3.56 -14.97
C HIS A 118 13.02 3.05 -13.56
N PRO A 119 14.26 2.58 -13.29
CA PRO A 119 14.65 2.15 -11.94
C PRO A 119 14.77 3.35 -11.01
N TYR A 120 14.25 3.23 -9.80
CA TYR A 120 14.43 4.25 -8.77
C TYR A 120 15.32 3.76 -7.63
N LYS A 121 16.61 4.14 -7.67
CA LYS A 121 17.65 3.65 -6.75
C LYS A 121 17.60 4.26 -5.36
N ASP A 122 16.92 5.39 -5.19
CA ASP A 122 16.79 6.06 -3.91
C ASP A 122 15.48 5.74 -3.18
N LEU A 123 14.89 4.59 -3.50
CA LEU A 123 13.73 4.06 -2.80
C LEU A 123 14.13 3.55 -1.42
N LYS A 124 13.36 3.92 -0.40
CA LYS A 124 13.59 3.53 1.00
C LYS A 124 12.31 3.00 1.64
N VAL A 125 12.46 2.02 2.51
CA VAL A 125 11.35 1.44 3.26
C VAL A 125 11.15 2.17 4.58
N ILE A 126 9.90 2.45 4.92
CA ILE A 126 9.47 2.93 6.24
C ILE A 126 9.12 1.72 7.12
N ALA A 127 8.27 0.84 6.62
CA ALA A 127 7.81 -0.35 7.36
C ALA A 127 7.31 -1.45 6.42
N GLY A 128 7.66 -2.69 6.70
CA GLY A 128 6.87 -3.84 6.26
C GLY A 128 5.61 -3.93 7.12
N LEU A 129 4.47 -4.14 6.47
CA LEU A 129 3.15 -4.22 7.12
C LEU A 129 2.64 -5.67 7.11
N TYR A 130 1.44 -5.88 6.65
CA TYR A 130 0.80 -7.19 6.63
C TYR A 130 1.19 -8.01 5.38
N MET A 131 0.94 -9.32 5.48
CA MET A 131 1.15 -10.23 4.36
C MET A 131 -0.07 -10.28 3.45
N ASN A 132 0.17 -10.30 2.14
CA ASN A 132 -0.82 -10.58 1.11
C ASN A 132 -0.59 -12.00 0.58
N PRO A 133 -1.33 -13.00 1.05
CA PRO A 133 -1.26 -14.35 0.51
C PRO A 133 -1.83 -14.42 -0.90
N ASN A 134 -1.18 -15.25 -1.72
CA ASN A 134 -1.66 -15.66 -3.02
C ASN A 134 -2.72 -16.76 -2.81
N GLN A 135 -3.96 -16.49 -3.15
CA GLN A 135 -5.10 -17.36 -2.86
C GLN A 135 -5.68 -17.91 -4.15
N VAL A 136 -5.55 -19.22 -4.32
CA VAL A 136 -6.11 -19.96 -5.46
C VAL A 136 -7.50 -20.43 -5.07
N VAL A 137 -8.52 -19.78 -5.59
CA VAL A 137 -9.94 -20.06 -5.30
C VAL A 137 -10.54 -20.80 -6.48
N VAL A 138 -11.14 -21.96 -6.26
CA VAL A 138 -11.71 -22.78 -7.34
C VAL A 138 -13.10 -23.26 -7.02
N THR A 139 -13.93 -23.44 -8.04
CA THR A 139 -15.25 -24.05 -7.86
C THR A 139 -15.12 -25.54 -7.50
N ALA A 140 -16.06 -26.08 -6.76
CA ALA A 140 -16.06 -27.50 -6.40
C ALA A 140 -16.07 -28.42 -7.64
N LYS A 141 -16.65 -27.98 -8.75
CA LYS A 141 -16.80 -28.73 -10.00
C LYS A 141 -15.60 -28.66 -10.94
N SER A 142 -14.66 -27.75 -10.71
CA SER A 142 -13.53 -27.48 -11.61
C SER A 142 -12.59 -28.68 -11.82
N GLY A 143 -12.51 -29.56 -10.82
CA GLY A 143 -11.53 -30.67 -10.79
C GLY A 143 -10.11 -30.24 -10.47
N ILE A 144 -9.85 -28.93 -10.27
CA ILE A 144 -8.51 -28.38 -9.99
C ILE A 144 -8.09 -28.78 -8.57
N GLN A 145 -6.98 -29.49 -8.43
CA GLN A 145 -6.34 -29.87 -7.16
C GLN A 145 -4.98 -29.19 -6.96
N THR A 146 -4.30 -28.89 -8.06
CA THR A 146 -2.99 -28.26 -8.12
C THR A 146 -2.99 -27.10 -9.12
N LEU A 147 -1.94 -26.27 -9.13
CA LEU A 147 -1.82 -25.20 -10.14
C LEU A 147 -1.70 -25.76 -11.57
N ALA A 148 -1.11 -26.94 -11.77
CA ALA A 148 -0.99 -27.55 -13.09
C ALA A 148 -2.36 -27.91 -13.70
N ASP A 149 -3.36 -28.21 -12.87
CA ASP A 149 -4.72 -28.56 -13.32
C ASP A 149 -5.49 -27.36 -13.88
N VAL A 150 -4.93 -26.14 -13.78
CA VAL A 150 -5.52 -24.93 -14.36
C VAL A 150 -5.39 -24.91 -15.89
N LYS A 151 -4.57 -25.80 -16.46
CA LYS A 151 -4.44 -25.92 -17.90
C LYS A 151 -5.79 -26.18 -18.59
N GLY A 152 -6.11 -25.33 -19.57
CA GLY A 152 -7.37 -25.36 -20.32
C GLY A 152 -8.60 -24.85 -19.57
N LYS A 153 -8.45 -24.43 -18.32
CA LYS A 153 -9.54 -23.92 -17.48
C LYS A 153 -9.80 -22.44 -17.71
N ARG A 154 -11.05 -22.02 -17.47
CA ARG A 154 -11.43 -20.63 -17.46
C ARG A 154 -11.11 -20.03 -16.09
N PHE A 155 -10.12 -19.15 -16.05
CA PHE A 155 -9.51 -18.74 -14.80
C PHE A 155 -9.29 -17.22 -14.74
N ALA A 156 -9.77 -16.55 -13.69
CA ALA A 156 -9.53 -15.14 -13.46
C ALA A 156 -8.10 -14.93 -12.95
N VAL A 157 -7.29 -14.19 -13.73
CA VAL A 157 -5.86 -13.92 -13.47
C VAL A 157 -5.58 -12.48 -13.01
N ALA A 158 -6.63 -11.76 -12.61
CA ALA A 158 -6.66 -10.33 -12.31
C ALA A 158 -6.49 -9.44 -13.55
N SER A 159 -6.58 -8.12 -13.35
CA SER A 159 -6.48 -7.14 -14.45
C SER A 159 -5.10 -7.18 -15.10
N ALA A 160 -5.06 -7.13 -16.43
CA ALA A 160 -3.79 -7.12 -17.18
C ALA A 160 -2.86 -5.99 -16.73
N GLY A 161 -1.57 -6.28 -16.58
CA GLY A 161 -0.56 -5.31 -16.13
C GLY A 161 -0.61 -4.96 -14.64
N SER A 162 -1.52 -5.56 -13.86
CA SER A 162 -1.54 -5.38 -12.41
C SER A 162 -0.44 -6.20 -11.73
N SER A 163 -0.07 -5.80 -10.51
CA SER A 163 0.84 -6.59 -9.67
C SER A 163 0.32 -8.02 -9.45
N VAL A 164 -1.00 -8.19 -9.32
CA VAL A 164 -1.63 -9.49 -9.10
C VAL A 164 -1.54 -10.39 -10.33
N TYR A 165 -1.67 -9.81 -11.52
CA TYR A 165 -1.43 -10.51 -12.78
C TYR A 165 0.02 -11.03 -12.86
N ASN A 166 1.00 -10.23 -12.47
CA ASN A 166 2.40 -10.65 -12.45
C ASN A 166 2.63 -11.79 -11.45
N GLU A 167 1.97 -11.75 -10.29
CA GLU A 167 2.02 -12.84 -9.30
C GLU A 167 1.41 -14.14 -9.86
N SER A 168 0.23 -14.08 -10.50
CA SER A 168 -0.39 -15.25 -11.11
C SER A 168 0.50 -15.84 -12.22
N ASN A 169 1.07 -14.99 -13.08
CA ASN A 169 2.01 -15.40 -14.13
C ASN A 169 3.23 -16.13 -13.55
N ALA A 170 3.88 -15.56 -12.53
CA ALA A 170 5.07 -16.17 -11.92
C ALA A 170 4.77 -17.59 -11.39
N HIS A 171 3.62 -17.77 -10.74
CA HIS A 171 3.23 -19.04 -10.16
C HIS A 171 2.78 -20.07 -11.21
N PHE A 172 1.98 -19.68 -12.19
CA PHE A 172 1.57 -20.59 -13.26
C PHE A 172 2.75 -21.02 -14.14
N THR A 173 3.66 -20.08 -14.45
CA THR A 173 4.90 -20.41 -15.16
C THR A 173 5.78 -21.36 -14.36
N ALA A 174 5.92 -21.17 -13.05
CA ALA A 174 6.65 -22.08 -12.18
C ALA A 174 5.98 -23.45 -12.06
N ALA A 175 4.65 -23.52 -12.16
CA ALA A 175 3.90 -24.79 -12.25
C ALA A 175 3.98 -25.47 -13.63
N GLY A 176 4.78 -24.93 -14.56
CA GLY A 176 5.01 -25.53 -15.89
C GLY A 176 4.00 -25.14 -16.96
N LEU A 177 3.14 -24.16 -16.70
CA LEU A 177 2.17 -23.66 -17.68
C LEU A 177 2.80 -22.55 -18.56
N LYS A 178 2.44 -22.54 -19.84
CA LYS A 178 2.70 -21.39 -20.74
C LYS A 178 1.62 -20.35 -20.49
N PHE A 179 1.95 -19.36 -19.66
CA PHE A 179 1.01 -18.31 -19.31
C PHE A 179 1.05 -17.15 -20.34
N PRO A 180 -0.10 -16.61 -20.81
CA PRO A 180 -1.46 -17.07 -20.51
C PRO A 180 -2.01 -18.17 -21.46
N ASP A 181 -1.21 -18.65 -22.43
CA ASP A 181 -1.67 -19.49 -23.57
C ASP A 181 -2.32 -20.82 -23.15
N ASP A 182 -1.86 -21.42 -22.06
CA ASP A 182 -2.42 -22.67 -21.53
C ASP A 182 -3.71 -22.46 -20.70
N ILE A 183 -4.18 -21.21 -20.52
CA ILE A 183 -5.31 -20.87 -19.66
C ILE A 183 -6.32 -20.06 -20.46
N GLN A 184 -7.61 -20.27 -20.24
CA GLN A 184 -8.64 -19.35 -20.70
C GLN A 184 -8.72 -18.19 -19.70
N ALA A 185 -7.78 -17.22 -19.87
CA ALA A 185 -7.54 -16.17 -18.89
C ALA A 185 -8.63 -15.08 -18.93
N GLU A 186 -9.22 -14.79 -17.76
CA GLU A 186 -10.17 -13.70 -17.55
C GLU A 186 -9.48 -12.56 -16.81
N TYR A 187 -9.50 -11.37 -17.41
CA TYR A 187 -8.81 -10.16 -16.89
C TYR A 187 -9.80 -9.26 -16.15
N ILE A 188 -10.25 -9.70 -14.99
CA ILE A 188 -11.34 -9.10 -14.23
C ILE A 188 -10.94 -8.75 -12.80
N THR A 189 -11.79 -7.97 -12.11
CA THR A 189 -11.60 -7.60 -10.72
C THR A 189 -11.88 -8.78 -9.76
N PHE A 190 -11.46 -8.67 -8.50
CA PHE A 190 -11.76 -9.70 -7.50
C PHE A 190 -13.25 -9.86 -7.23
N THR A 191 -14.02 -8.76 -7.28
CA THR A 191 -15.48 -8.78 -7.11
C THR A 191 -16.15 -9.55 -8.24
N ASP A 192 -15.82 -9.20 -9.49
CA ASP A 192 -16.35 -9.90 -10.66
C ASP A 192 -15.96 -11.39 -10.65
N ALA A 193 -14.72 -11.70 -10.24
CA ALA A 193 -14.27 -13.09 -10.11
C ALA A 193 -15.05 -13.85 -9.06
N ALA A 194 -15.38 -13.25 -7.92
CA ALA A 194 -16.21 -13.87 -6.89
C ALA A 194 -17.63 -14.17 -7.39
N ASP A 195 -18.23 -13.21 -8.11
CA ASP A 195 -19.55 -13.39 -8.72
C ASP A 195 -19.54 -14.51 -9.78
N MET A 196 -18.52 -14.54 -10.63
CA MET A 196 -18.36 -15.56 -11.67
C MET A 196 -18.03 -16.95 -11.11
N LEU A 197 -17.33 -17.04 -9.98
CA LEU A 197 -17.16 -18.30 -9.24
C LEU A 197 -18.48 -18.80 -8.67
N GLN A 198 -19.31 -17.94 -8.09
CA GLN A 198 -20.61 -18.30 -7.52
C GLN A 198 -21.59 -18.79 -8.58
N ASN A 199 -21.65 -18.15 -9.74
CA ASN A 199 -22.54 -18.56 -10.84
C ASN A 199 -21.96 -19.66 -11.73
N GLY A 200 -20.70 -20.10 -11.48
CA GLY A 200 -20.04 -21.16 -12.21
C GLY A 200 -19.57 -20.80 -13.63
N SER A 201 -19.43 -19.51 -13.92
CA SER A 201 -18.96 -19.02 -15.23
C SER A 201 -17.45 -19.16 -15.42
N ILE A 202 -16.70 -19.31 -14.33
CA ILE A 202 -15.25 -19.61 -14.32
C ILE A 202 -14.95 -20.78 -13.40
N ASP A 203 -13.86 -21.50 -13.68
CA ASP A 203 -13.38 -22.63 -12.89
C ASP A 203 -12.63 -22.22 -11.64
N GLY A 204 -11.94 -21.07 -11.70
CA GLY A 204 -11.13 -20.57 -10.59
C GLY A 204 -10.71 -19.12 -10.76
N ALA A 205 -10.07 -18.60 -9.71
CA ALA A 205 -9.56 -17.23 -9.66
C ALA A 205 -8.29 -17.15 -8.80
N TRP A 206 -7.37 -16.28 -9.22
CA TRP A 206 -6.23 -15.84 -8.44
C TRP A 206 -6.59 -14.58 -7.68
N ILE A 207 -6.57 -14.65 -6.35
CA ILE A 207 -6.89 -13.50 -5.48
C ILE A 207 -5.71 -13.27 -4.53
N MET A 208 -4.93 -12.21 -4.75
CA MET A 208 -3.89 -11.79 -3.83
C MET A 208 -4.41 -10.64 -2.97
N SER A 209 -4.70 -10.93 -1.73
CA SER A 209 -5.21 -9.96 -0.76
C SER A 209 -4.96 -10.44 0.66
N GLY A 210 -4.90 -9.51 1.63
CA GLY A 210 -4.87 -9.87 3.06
C GLY A 210 -6.03 -10.81 3.42
N ALA A 211 -5.75 -11.84 4.22
CA ALA A 211 -6.76 -12.80 4.65
C ALA A 211 -7.32 -12.42 6.04
N PRO A 212 -8.65 -12.41 6.23
CA PRO A 212 -9.72 -12.76 5.28
C PRO A 212 -10.02 -11.63 4.28
N ALA A 213 -10.15 -11.98 2.99
CA ALA A 213 -10.58 -11.10 1.91
C ALA A 213 -12.07 -11.29 1.60
N SER A 214 -12.79 -10.20 1.34
CA SER A 214 -14.24 -10.23 1.09
C SER A 214 -14.60 -11.09 -0.13
N ALA A 215 -13.87 -10.94 -1.24
CA ALA A 215 -14.11 -11.70 -2.46
C ALA A 215 -13.89 -13.22 -2.24
N VAL A 216 -12.87 -13.62 -1.46
CA VAL A 216 -12.66 -15.02 -1.10
C VAL A 216 -13.76 -15.53 -0.18
N THR A 217 -14.15 -14.72 0.82
CA THR A 217 -15.29 -15.04 1.72
C THR A 217 -16.57 -15.29 0.91
N GLN A 218 -16.88 -14.41 -0.02
CA GLN A 218 -18.03 -14.52 -0.91
C GLN A 218 -17.97 -15.80 -1.74
N ALA A 219 -16.86 -16.09 -2.41
CA ALA A 219 -16.69 -17.26 -3.24
C ALA A 219 -16.85 -18.57 -2.43
N LEU A 220 -16.22 -18.65 -1.24
CA LEU A 220 -16.30 -19.84 -0.39
C LEU A 220 -17.71 -20.04 0.21
N THR A 221 -18.42 -18.96 0.53
CA THR A 221 -19.83 -19.01 0.90
C THR A 221 -20.69 -19.61 -0.22
N GLY A 222 -20.35 -19.31 -1.48
CA GLY A 222 -20.96 -19.88 -2.68
C GLY A 222 -20.52 -21.32 -3.03
N GLY A 223 -19.71 -21.96 -2.18
CA GLY A 223 -19.28 -23.37 -2.37
C GLY A 223 -17.95 -23.53 -3.11
N ALA A 224 -17.21 -22.46 -3.39
CA ALA A 224 -15.84 -22.55 -3.84
C ALA A 224 -14.91 -23.02 -2.70
N ARG A 225 -13.68 -23.37 -3.03
CA ARG A 225 -12.66 -23.80 -2.06
C ARG A 225 -11.28 -23.24 -2.40
N LEU A 226 -10.40 -23.22 -1.42
CA LEU A 226 -8.98 -22.88 -1.61
C LEU A 226 -8.18 -24.13 -2.01
N VAL A 227 -7.18 -23.92 -2.85
CA VAL A 227 -6.18 -24.90 -3.27
C VAL A 227 -4.82 -24.54 -2.70
N ASP A 228 -4.06 -25.53 -2.23
CA ASP A 228 -2.68 -25.33 -1.80
C ASP A 228 -1.77 -24.98 -2.99
N ILE A 229 -0.78 -24.16 -2.74
CA ILE A 229 0.41 -24.09 -3.58
C ILE A 229 1.40 -25.10 -3.01
N ASP A 230 1.86 -26.02 -3.85
CA ASP A 230 2.74 -27.11 -3.48
C ASP A 230 4.02 -26.62 -2.80
N ASP A 231 4.49 -27.34 -1.76
CA ASP A 231 5.67 -26.95 -0.97
C ASP A 231 6.95 -26.89 -1.81
N GLN A 232 7.08 -27.78 -2.80
CA GLN A 232 8.23 -27.76 -3.70
C GLN A 232 8.19 -26.50 -4.59
N LEU A 233 7.01 -26.17 -5.12
CA LEU A 233 6.81 -24.93 -5.89
C LEU A 233 7.07 -23.67 -5.06
N VAL A 234 6.61 -23.65 -3.80
CA VAL A 234 6.92 -22.56 -2.85
C VAL A 234 8.42 -22.41 -2.67
N LYS A 235 9.15 -23.53 -2.51
CA LYS A 235 10.60 -23.54 -2.35
C LYS A 235 11.33 -23.00 -3.59
N GLU A 236 10.90 -23.40 -4.78
CA GLU A 236 11.46 -22.95 -6.05
C GLU A 236 11.22 -21.45 -6.28
N LEU A 237 10.01 -20.98 -6.02
CA LEU A 237 9.67 -19.57 -6.12
C LEU A 237 10.50 -18.72 -5.14
N LYS A 238 10.67 -19.15 -3.89
CA LYS A 238 11.50 -18.45 -2.91
C LYS A 238 12.97 -18.43 -3.28
N ALA A 239 13.50 -19.49 -3.90
CA ALA A 239 14.88 -19.54 -4.35
C ALA A 239 15.13 -18.56 -5.52
N LYS A 240 14.12 -18.36 -6.37
CA LYS A 240 14.21 -17.49 -7.55
C LYS A 240 13.89 -16.02 -7.23
N TYR A 241 12.96 -15.80 -6.30
CA TYR A 241 12.39 -14.50 -6.02
C TYR A 241 12.47 -14.18 -4.50
N PRO A 242 13.30 -13.21 -4.09
CA PRO A 242 13.59 -12.94 -2.68
C PRO A 242 12.42 -12.32 -1.90
N TRP A 243 11.35 -11.95 -2.58
CA TRP A 243 10.18 -11.32 -1.98
C TRP A 243 9.08 -12.30 -1.54
N TYR A 244 9.16 -13.60 -1.91
CA TYR A 244 8.18 -14.56 -1.48
C TYR A 244 8.48 -15.09 -0.08
N ALA A 245 7.44 -15.13 0.75
CA ALA A 245 7.42 -15.86 2.00
C ALA A 245 6.49 -17.08 1.89
N SER A 246 6.81 -18.15 2.62
CA SER A 246 5.85 -19.24 2.85
C SER A 246 4.75 -18.73 3.77
N TYR A 247 3.50 -19.03 3.45
CA TYR A 247 2.36 -18.59 4.23
C TYR A 247 1.34 -19.70 4.41
N THR A 248 0.66 -19.69 5.55
CA THR A 248 -0.43 -20.63 5.84
C THR A 248 -1.70 -19.87 6.19
N ILE A 249 -2.71 -20.00 5.36
CA ILE A 249 -4.07 -19.52 5.68
C ILE A 249 -4.65 -20.54 6.66
N LYS A 250 -4.80 -20.14 7.91
CA LYS A 250 -5.26 -21.02 8.98
C LYS A 250 -6.69 -21.48 8.78
N ALA A 251 -6.98 -22.71 9.17
CA ALA A 251 -8.34 -23.26 9.23
C ALA A 251 -9.27 -22.27 9.97
N GLY A 252 -10.48 -22.09 9.45
CA GLY A 252 -11.46 -21.16 10.03
C GLY A 252 -11.23 -19.68 9.69
N THR A 253 -10.21 -19.33 8.86
CA THR A 253 -10.06 -17.98 8.33
C THR A 253 -11.26 -17.57 7.47
N TYR A 254 -11.81 -18.51 6.72
CA TYR A 254 -12.97 -18.31 5.86
C TYR A 254 -14.12 -19.29 6.19
N PRO A 255 -15.37 -18.96 5.82
CA PRO A 255 -16.47 -19.92 5.88
C PRO A 255 -16.14 -21.22 5.13
N ASN A 256 -16.53 -22.36 5.67
CA ASN A 256 -16.34 -23.69 5.08
C ASN A 256 -14.87 -24.13 4.85
N GLN A 257 -13.90 -23.36 5.33
CA GLN A 257 -12.48 -23.71 5.27
C GLN A 257 -12.05 -24.44 6.55
N ASN A 258 -12.08 -25.77 6.53
CA ASN A 258 -11.85 -26.62 7.71
C ASN A 258 -10.41 -27.12 7.86
N ARG A 259 -9.49 -26.70 6.99
CA ARG A 259 -8.08 -27.08 7.01
C ARG A 259 -7.17 -25.89 6.76
N ASP A 260 -5.94 -26.00 7.20
CA ASP A 260 -4.87 -25.07 6.81
C ASP A 260 -4.65 -25.16 5.29
N VAL A 261 -4.38 -24.01 4.65
CA VAL A 261 -4.03 -23.92 3.22
C VAL A 261 -2.66 -23.29 3.09
N ARG A 262 -1.72 -24.02 2.48
CA ARG A 262 -0.34 -23.54 2.25
C ARG A 262 -0.27 -22.75 0.97
N THR A 263 0.47 -21.67 1.01
CA THR A 263 0.63 -20.76 -0.14
C THR A 263 1.91 -19.92 0.00
N THR A 264 2.18 -19.08 -0.99
CA THR A 264 3.12 -17.97 -0.89
C THR A 264 2.41 -16.71 -0.44
N ALA A 265 3.16 -15.78 0.12
CA ALA A 265 2.69 -14.42 0.33
C ALA A 265 3.78 -13.40 -0.01
N VAL A 266 3.36 -12.20 -0.33
CA VAL A 266 4.19 -11.01 -0.46
C VAL A 266 3.84 -10.02 0.63
N LYS A 267 4.82 -9.28 1.12
CA LYS A 267 4.59 -8.29 2.16
C LYS A 267 4.10 -6.98 1.55
N MET A 268 3.15 -6.33 2.18
CA MET A 268 2.84 -4.93 1.93
C MET A 268 3.92 -4.08 2.57
N VAL A 269 4.54 -3.21 1.80
CA VAL A 269 5.69 -2.40 2.22
C VAL A 269 5.34 -0.93 2.06
N MET A 270 5.43 -0.18 3.15
CA MET A 270 5.35 1.27 3.15
C MET A 270 6.72 1.83 2.79
N PHE A 271 6.76 2.71 1.81
CA PHE A 271 7.99 3.23 1.24
C PHE A 271 7.91 4.73 0.97
N THR A 272 9.08 5.32 0.80
CA THR A 272 9.29 6.74 0.52
C THR A 272 10.55 6.94 -0.31
N ARG A 273 10.89 8.17 -0.63
CA ARG A 273 12.16 8.57 -1.24
C ARG A 273 13.24 8.75 -0.16
N GLY A 274 14.51 8.55 -0.53
CA GLY A 274 15.63 8.72 0.40
C GLY A 274 15.90 10.17 0.77
N ASP A 275 15.41 11.14 -0.02
CA ASP A 275 15.56 12.58 0.24
C ASP A 275 14.49 13.15 1.20
N MET A 276 13.56 12.34 1.68
CA MET A 276 12.63 12.76 2.73
C MET A 276 13.40 13.11 4.01
N PRO A 277 13.03 14.20 4.73
CA PRO A 277 13.73 14.56 5.97
C PRO A 277 13.72 13.44 7.01
N GLU A 278 14.86 13.15 7.59
CA GLU A 278 15.04 12.04 8.55
C GLU A 278 14.11 12.16 9.75
N ASP A 279 13.99 13.36 10.31
CA ASP A 279 13.12 13.64 11.46
C ASP A 279 11.64 13.46 11.15
N VAL A 280 11.21 13.79 9.92
CA VAL A 280 9.85 13.56 9.47
C VAL A 280 9.57 12.06 9.41
N VAL A 281 10.41 11.29 8.71
CA VAL A 281 10.19 9.84 8.56
C VAL A 281 10.33 9.13 9.91
N TYR A 282 11.24 9.57 10.79
CA TYR A 282 11.31 9.07 12.17
C TYR A 282 9.96 9.25 12.90
N ASN A 283 9.39 10.47 12.86
CA ASN A 283 8.13 10.76 13.54
C ASN A 283 6.94 10.00 12.93
N LEU A 284 6.91 9.83 11.60
CA LEU A 284 5.88 9.00 10.93
C LEU A 284 5.97 7.53 11.35
N THR A 285 7.20 6.99 11.44
CA THR A 285 7.45 5.61 11.85
C THR A 285 7.08 5.40 13.30
N LYS A 286 7.50 6.30 14.18
CA LYS A 286 7.17 6.29 15.60
C LYS A 286 5.67 6.31 15.82
N ALA A 287 4.96 7.27 15.24
CA ALA A 287 3.52 7.38 15.37
C ALA A 287 2.80 6.13 14.84
N LEU A 288 3.25 5.54 13.73
CA LEU A 288 2.68 4.30 13.20
C LEU A 288 2.67 3.18 14.27
N TRP A 289 3.80 2.97 14.94
CA TRP A 289 3.96 1.86 15.89
C TRP A 289 3.38 2.17 17.27
N GLU A 290 3.42 3.42 17.73
CA GLU A 290 2.77 3.83 18.98
C GLU A 290 1.24 3.76 18.90
N HIS A 291 0.64 3.87 17.69
CA HIS A 291 -0.80 3.80 17.45
C HIS A 291 -1.25 2.53 16.70
N ILE A 292 -0.40 1.50 16.62
CA ILE A 292 -0.70 0.30 15.81
C ILE A 292 -1.92 -0.46 16.29
N ASP A 293 -2.18 -0.50 17.58
CA ASP A 293 -3.35 -1.16 18.15
C ASP A 293 -4.65 -0.43 17.79
N GLU A 294 -4.64 0.90 17.81
CA GLU A 294 -5.77 1.73 17.38
C GLU A 294 -6.02 1.53 15.87
N LEU A 295 -4.97 1.57 15.06
CA LEU A 295 -5.05 1.28 13.64
C LEU A 295 -5.57 -0.13 13.36
N GLY A 296 -5.17 -1.12 14.17
CA GLY A 296 -5.65 -2.50 14.08
C GLY A 296 -7.12 -2.69 14.45
N GLN A 297 -7.68 -1.82 15.29
CA GLN A 297 -9.12 -1.78 15.56
C GLN A 297 -9.90 -1.21 14.37
N ALA A 298 -9.36 -0.17 13.72
CA ALA A 298 -9.96 0.44 12.54
C ALA A 298 -9.81 -0.42 11.28
N GLN A 299 -8.65 -1.11 11.12
CA GLN A 299 -8.31 -1.87 9.94
C GLN A 299 -7.75 -3.25 10.31
N LYS A 300 -8.54 -4.30 10.10
CA LYS A 300 -8.21 -5.69 10.49
C LYS A 300 -6.85 -6.16 9.97
N ASN A 301 -6.42 -5.70 8.79
CA ASN A 301 -5.12 -6.06 8.21
C ASN A 301 -3.93 -5.53 9.01
N LEU A 302 -4.12 -4.49 9.84
CA LEU A 302 -3.07 -3.93 10.70
C LEU A 302 -3.09 -4.52 12.11
N LYS A 303 -4.11 -5.33 12.43
CA LYS A 303 -4.27 -5.90 13.78
C LYS A 303 -3.15 -6.88 14.10
N GLY A 304 -2.50 -6.66 15.24
CA GLY A 304 -1.48 -7.55 15.76
C GLY A 304 -0.13 -7.48 15.05
N LEU A 305 0.07 -6.48 14.17
CA LEU A 305 1.40 -6.19 13.62
C LEU A 305 2.36 -5.76 14.73
N LYS A 306 3.62 -6.11 14.53
CA LYS A 306 4.70 -5.80 15.49
C LYS A 306 5.87 -5.13 14.79
N PRO A 307 6.57 -4.19 15.44
CA PRO A 307 7.73 -3.53 14.85
C PRO A 307 8.84 -4.50 14.44
N GLU A 308 9.00 -5.65 15.15
CA GLU A 308 9.99 -6.67 14.84
C GLU A 308 9.75 -7.36 13.48
N ASP A 309 8.54 -7.32 12.97
CA ASP A 309 8.18 -7.87 11.67
C ASP A 309 8.29 -6.84 10.54
N ALA A 310 8.41 -5.55 10.89
CA ALA A 310 8.48 -4.46 9.93
C ALA A 310 9.75 -4.47 9.06
N VAL A 311 10.82 -5.05 9.59
CA VAL A 311 12.13 -5.10 8.92
C VAL A 311 12.41 -6.45 8.24
N LYS A 312 11.44 -7.38 8.32
CA LYS A 312 11.52 -8.71 7.71
C LYS A 312 10.72 -8.78 6.40
N ASP A 313 11.15 -9.63 5.49
CA ASP A 313 10.47 -9.90 4.20
C ASP A 313 10.19 -8.64 3.35
N ILE A 314 11.04 -7.63 3.50
CA ILE A 314 11.00 -6.38 2.72
C ILE A 314 11.85 -6.46 1.44
N ALA A 315 12.15 -7.68 0.99
CA ALA A 315 12.92 -7.97 -0.22
C ALA A 315 14.33 -7.35 -0.25
N GLY A 316 14.96 -7.12 0.91
CA GLY A 316 16.29 -6.53 1.02
C GLY A 316 16.38 -5.04 0.62
N VAL A 317 15.25 -4.37 0.46
CA VAL A 317 15.21 -2.93 0.18
C VAL A 317 15.62 -2.16 1.44
N PRO A 318 16.53 -1.17 1.34
CA PRO A 318 17.06 -0.48 2.52
C PRO A 318 15.98 0.36 3.22
N LEU A 319 16.07 0.41 4.55
CA LEU A 319 15.25 1.30 5.35
C LEU A 319 15.63 2.77 5.12
N HIS A 320 14.66 3.66 5.32
CA HIS A 320 14.94 5.08 5.40
C HIS A 320 15.69 5.39 6.72
N PRO A 321 16.70 6.30 6.73
CA PRO A 321 17.45 6.62 7.94
C PRO A 321 16.59 6.96 9.17
N GLY A 322 15.51 7.71 8.98
CA GLY A 322 14.56 8.04 10.05
C GLY A 322 13.82 6.81 10.60
N ALA A 323 13.42 5.88 9.73
CA ALA A 323 12.80 4.64 10.15
C ALA A 323 13.81 3.72 10.88
N GLU A 324 15.01 3.59 10.32
CA GLU A 324 16.09 2.81 10.93
C GLU A 324 16.44 3.33 12.33
N LYS A 325 16.53 4.64 12.51
CA LYS A 325 16.77 5.29 13.80
C LYS A 325 15.72 4.90 14.84
N TYR A 326 14.44 4.93 14.49
CA TYR A 326 13.38 4.50 15.38
C TYR A 326 13.48 3.01 15.73
N TYR A 327 13.71 2.13 14.75
CA TYR A 327 13.85 0.69 15.00
C TYR A 327 15.07 0.34 15.85
N ARG A 328 16.16 1.12 15.77
CA ARG A 328 17.31 0.98 16.69
C ARG A 328 16.96 1.44 18.10
N GLU A 329 16.26 2.56 18.25
CA GLU A 329 15.83 3.10 19.53
C GLU A 329 14.98 2.10 20.33
N ILE A 330 14.05 1.41 19.66
CA ILE A 330 13.19 0.40 20.30
C ILE A 330 13.81 -1.02 20.34
N GLY A 331 15.07 -1.19 19.92
CA GLY A 331 15.81 -2.45 19.99
C GLY A 331 15.43 -3.51 18.95
N VAL A 332 14.70 -3.15 17.91
CA VAL A 332 14.36 -4.04 16.77
C VAL A 332 15.57 -4.29 15.87
N LEU A 333 16.41 -3.29 15.71
CA LEU A 333 17.70 -3.37 15.04
C LEU A 333 18.84 -3.20 16.04
N LYS A 334 19.98 -3.86 15.75
CA LYS A 334 21.23 -3.76 16.56
C LYS A 334 22.06 -2.55 16.13
#